data_7a9d345c4b1f32d17f79f3b1d933de35
#
_entry.id   7a9d345c4b1f32d17f79f3b1d933de35
#
_cell.length_a   1.000
_cell.length_b   1.000
_cell.length_c   1.000
_cell.angle_alpha   90.00
_cell.angle_beta   90.00
_cell.angle_gamma   90.00
#
_symmetry.space_group_name_H-M   'P 1'
#
loop_
_entity.id
_entity.type
_entity.pdbx_description
1 polymer ?
#
loop_
_entity_poly.entity_id
_entity_poly.type
_entity_poly.pdbx_seq_one_letter_code
_entity_poly.pdbx_strand_id
1 'polypeptide(L)'
;MKNRLLNICILCMVFPFFLQAADTHSVYNLRCEQEENPLGIETGQPCFSWQIQAQQRNFEQSAWQILVADSPEKLQAGNGNIWDSGKTLSSASILVPFKGKELKAGQTYYWKVRSWDKEDSPSRWSCIHTFGMGLLSEKDWSNAKWIALEKDRKDEIVTIGLHGLANVDRELKGKKIGMYRLPQFRKEFTVQKPVKRATAYVSGLGHFDMFLNGEKVGNNFLDPGWTKYDKCALYVTFDLSGQLKQGGNAIGVMLGNGFFNIPRERYFKLLASYGAPRLLMKIQIEYADGSTQDIVTGTDWKTTESPVTYSSIYGGEDYDATKEQTGWMQPGFDDRTWNKALDTGWKTRLLSQRSAPLTVRDRIPTVRLFKTRKGQWVYDLGQNFSGIIRLSLHSKDTHPVKLYPAELLNPDSTVNQSASGAPFWFGYTPKGKGIESWQPQFTYYGFRYVQVEGAVPAGQPNPDGLPEITEITGLHTCYSAEDVGSFHCSKPLFNQTYELIYLSLIH
;
A
#
# COMPACT_ATOMS: atom_id res chain seq x y z
N MET A 1 2.09 -29.03 -91.82
CA MET A 1 0.67 -29.06 -91.94
C MET A 1 0.03 -28.90 -90.58
N LYS A 2 -0.86 -27.95 -90.44
CA LYS A 2 -1.74 -27.59 -89.30
C LYS A 2 -1.07 -27.04 -88.05
N ASN A 3 -0.92 -25.70 -88.01
CA ASN A 3 -0.80 -24.82 -86.82
C ASN A 3 -2.02 -24.95 -85.94
N ARG A 4 -1.78 -25.07 -84.59
CA ARG A 4 -2.77 -24.77 -83.60
C ARG A 4 -2.22 -23.63 -82.72
N LEU A 5 -2.82 -22.47 -82.87
CA LEU A 5 -2.67 -21.31 -82.05
C LEU A 5 -3.40 -21.58 -80.71
N LEU A 6 -2.64 -21.48 -79.56
CA LEU A 6 -3.17 -21.59 -78.24
C LEU A 6 -3.38 -20.18 -77.68
N ASN A 7 -4.65 -19.74 -77.61
CA ASN A 7 -5.05 -18.51 -77.01
C ASN A 7 -4.95 -18.64 -75.47
N ILE A 8 -3.99 -17.96 -74.84
CA ILE A 8 -3.92 -17.82 -73.41
C ILE A 8 -4.72 -16.57 -73.04
N CYS A 9 -5.91 -16.74 -72.44
CA CYS A 9 -6.63 -15.67 -71.75
C CYS A 9 -5.96 -15.41 -70.41
N ILE A 10 -5.24 -14.27 -70.24
CA ILE A 10 -4.75 -13.77 -68.96
C ILE A 10 -5.95 -13.11 -68.23
N LEU A 11 -6.51 -13.80 -67.28
CA LEU A 11 -7.54 -13.26 -66.35
C LEU A 11 -6.83 -12.40 -65.33
N CYS A 12 -6.78 -11.07 -65.52
CA CYS A 12 -6.33 -10.14 -64.51
C CYS A 12 -7.31 -10.12 -63.33
N MET A 13 -7.00 -10.89 -62.28
CA MET A 13 -7.66 -10.72 -60.97
C MET A 13 -7.22 -9.38 -60.38
N VAL A 14 -8.06 -8.38 -60.44
CA VAL A 14 -7.93 -7.14 -59.66
C VAL A 14 -8.33 -7.47 -58.23
N PHE A 15 -7.33 -7.74 -57.40
CA PHE A 15 -7.53 -7.73 -55.94
C PHE A 15 -7.72 -6.27 -55.51
N PRO A 16 -8.84 -5.90 -54.90
CA PRO A 16 -8.96 -4.58 -54.31
C PRO A 16 -7.98 -4.52 -53.12
N PHE A 17 -6.85 -3.86 -53.28
CA PHE A 17 -6.04 -3.40 -52.15
C PHE A 17 -6.92 -2.40 -51.39
N PHE A 18 -7.52 -2.85 -50.28
CA PHE A 18 -7.98 -1.92 -49.26
C PHE A 18 -6.73 -1.26 -48.68
N LEU A 19 -6.41 -0.07 -49.18
CA LEU A 19 -5.49 0.82 -48.47
C LEU A 19 -6.14 1.09 -47.10
N GLN A 20 -5.68 0.38 -46.10
CA GLN A 20 -6.01 0.72 -44.72
C GLN A 20 -5.36 2.08 -44.48
N ALA A 21 -6.16 3.13 -44.38
CA ALA A 21 -5.65 4.46 -44.07
C ALA A 21 -4.76 4.36 -42.83
N ALA A 22 -3.54 4.86 -42.93
CA ALA A 22 -2.63 4.89 -41.77
C ALA A 22 -3.29 5.70 -40.65
N ASP A 23 -3.28 5.18 -39.43
CA ASP A 23 -3.83 5.89 -38.30
C ASP A 23 -3.13 7.25 -38.16
N THR A 24 -3.87 8.34 -38.27
CA THR A 24 -3.32 9.71 -38.11
C THR A 24 -2.90 10.00 -36.68
N HIS A 25 -3.55 9.33 -35.72
CA HIS A 25 -3.30 9.50 -34.27
C HIS A 25 -3.80 8.28 -33.50
N SER A 26 -3.34 8.17 -32.24
CA SER A 26 -3.74 7.13 -31.28
C SER A 26 -4.01 7.72 -29.90
N VAL A 27 -4.89 7.06 -29.15
CA VAL A 27 -5.23 7.41 -27.76
C VAL A 27 -4.49 6.48 -26.82
N TYR A 28 -3.84 7.04 -25.82
CA TYR A 28 -3.04 6.29 -24.83
C TYR A 28 -3.12 6.96 -23.44
N ASN A 29 -2.43 6.40 -22.44
CA ASN A 29 -2.39 6.88 -21.06
C ASN A 29 -3.80 7.16 -20.49
N LEU A 30 -4.66 6.13 -20.55
CA LEU A 30 -6.03 6.21 -20.07
C LEU A 30 -6.06 6.23 -18.54
N ARG A 31 -6.75 7.21 -17.97
CA ARG A 31 -6.89 7.36 -16.53
C ARG A 31 -8.35 7.57 -16.15
N CYS A 32 -8.74 6.93 -15.05
CA CYS A 32 -10.01 7.16 -14.38
C CYS A 32 -9.67 7.73 -12.99
N GLU A 33 -10.26 8.91 -12.61
CA GLU A 33 -9.90 9.62 -11.38
C GLU A 33 -8.38 9.85 -11.25
N GLN A 34 -7.72 10.15 -12.39
CA GLN A 34 -6.29 10.40 -12.52
C GLN A 34 -5.35 9.20 -12.25
N GLU A 35 -5.89 8.00 -12.09
CA GLU A 35 -5.15 6.76 -11.89
C GLU A 35 -5.36 5.78 -13.02
N GLU A 36 -4.39 4.90 -13.24
CA GLU A 36 -4.52 3.78 -14.17
C GLU A 36 -5.17 2.58 -13.47
N ASN A 37 -6.30 2.12 -14.02
CA ASN A 37 -7.06 0.98 -13.48
C ASN A 37 -7.34 1.07 -11.96
N PRO A 38 -7.88 2.20 -11.45
CA PRO A 38 -8.05 2.41 -10.02
C PRO A 38 -9.03 1.44 -9.39
N LEU A 39 -8.80 1.16 -8.09
CA LEU A 39 -9.72 0.43 -7.23
C LEU A 39 -10.29 1.37 -6.16
N GLY A 40 -11.49 1.04 -5.65
CA GLY A 40 -12.08 1.75 -4.53
C GLY A 40 -12.65 3.14 -4.87
N ILE A 41 -13.12 3.37 -6.08
CA ILE A 41 -13.80 4.63 -6.45
C ILE A 41 -15.13 4.74 -5.72
N GLU A 42 -15.36 5.87 -5.04
CA GLU A 42 -16.61 6.13 -4.29
C GLU A 42 -17.52 7.16 -4.98
N THR A 43 -17.04 7.86 -6.00
CA THR A 43 -17.91 8.79 -6.75
C THR A 43 -18.77 8.05 -7.76
N GLY A 44 -20.06 8.40 -7.80
CA GLY A 44 -20.98 7.89 -8.83
C GLY A 44 -20.76 8.51 -10.23
N GLN A 45 -19.90 9.53 -10.33
CA GLN A 45 -19.55 10.21 -11.56
C GLN A 45 -18.03 10.33 -11.72
N PRO A 46 -17.30 9.21 -11.88
CA PRO A 46 -15.86 9.26 -12.08
C PRO A 46 -15.50 10.03 -13.35
N CYS A 47 -14.32 10.64 -13.36
CA CYS A 47 -13.81 11.40 -14.51
C CYS A 47 -12.76 10.58 -15.26
N PHE A 48 -12.82 10.67 -16.59
CA PHE A 48 -11.88 10.01 -17.51
C PHE A 48 -10.92 11.00 -18.12
N SER A 49 -9.68 10.58 -18.32
CA SER A 49 -8.64 11.35 -18.99
C SER A 49 -7.85 10.45 -19.92
N TRP A 50 -7.32 11.02 -20.99
CA TRP A 50 -6.45 10.33 -21.94
C TRP A 50 -5.50 11.31 -22.62
N GLN A 51 -4.44 10.78 -23.20
CA GLN A 51 -3.50 11.53 -24.03
C GLN A 51 -3.60 11.07 -25.48
N ILE A 52 -3.17 11.92 -26.41
CA ILE A 52 -3.18 11.64 -27.83
C ILE A 52 -1.76 11.75 -28.37
N GLN A 53 -1.35 10.73 -29.09
CA GLN A 53 -0.13 10.73 -29.88
C GLN A 53 -0.48 10.90 -31.35
N ALA A 54 0.02 11.97 -31.97
CA ALA A 54 -0.16 12.25 -33.39
C ALA A 54 1.21 12.45 -34.06
N GLN A 55 1.32 12.04 -35.32
CA GLN A 55 2.55 12.22 -36.10
C GLN A 55 2.69 13.62 -36.69
N GLN A 56 1.54 14.30 -36.91
CA GLN A 56 1.51 15.64 -37.48
C GLN A 56 1.56 16.73 -36.42
N ARG A 57 2.18 17.86 -36.77
CA ARG A 57 2.13 19.07 -35.94
C ARG A 57 0.74 19.70 -36.01
N ASN A 58 0.37 20.48 -34.96
CA ASN A 58 -0.93 21.16 -34.83
C ASN A 58 -2.11 20.17 -34.91
N PHE A 59 -1.93 18.98 -34.32
CA PHE A 59 -3.05 18.08 -34.15
C PHE A 59 -4.06 18.68 -33.17
N GLU A 60 -5.35 18.63 -33.52
CA GLU A 60 -6.45 19.03 -32.66
C GLU A 60 -7.50 17.94 -32.60
N GLN A 61 -7.92 17.57 -31.39
CA GLN A 61 -9.08 16.70 -31.18
C GLN A 61 -10.35 17.51 -31.39
N SER A 62 -11.23 17.06 -32.30
CA SER A 62 -12.54 17.65 -32.56
C SER A 62 -13.67 16.96 -31.81
N ALA A 63 -13.53 15.65 -31.57
CA ALA A 63 -14.54 14.85 -30.88
C ALA A 63 -13.91 13.64 -30.19
N TRP A 64 -14.70 13.01 -29.33
CA TRP A 64 -14.36 11.74 -28.68
C TRP A 64 -15.61 10.87 -28.52
N GLN A 65 -15.41 9.56 -28.27
CA GLN A 65 -16.43 8.63 -27.81
C GLN A 65 -15.86 7.70 -26.75
N ILE A 66 -16.56 7.58 -25.63
CA ILE A 66 -16.25 6.65 -24.54
C ILE A 66 -17.31 5.56 -24.52
N LEU A 67 -16.85 4.31 -24.38
CA LEU A 67 -17.71 3.17 -24.05
C LEU A 67 -17.35 2.65 -22.67
N VAL A 68 -18.36 2.41 -21.83
CA VAL A 68 -18.21 1.76 -20.52
C VAL A 68 -19.12 0.55 -20.46
N ALA A 69 -18.62 -0.60 -20.01
CA ALA A 69 -19.39 -1.83 -19.86
C ALA A 69 -19.05 -2.57 -18.54
N ASP A 70 -19.89 -3.50 -18.16
CA ASP A 70 -19.72 -4.40 -17.00
C ASP A 70 -18.90 -5.65 -17.33
N SER A 71 -18.49 -5.83 -18.60
CA SER A 71 -17.56 -6.89 -19.01
C SER A 71 -16.72 -6.49 -20.23
N PRO A 72 -15.50 -7.05 -20.37
CA PRO A 72 -14.63 -6.75 -21.50
C PRO A 72 -15.19 -7.29 -22.83
N GLU A 73 -15.92 -8.41 -22.83
CA GLU A 73 -16.52 -9.01 -24.02
C GLU A 73 -17.56 -8.07 -24.66
N LYS A 74 -18.37 -7.39 -23.83
CA LYS A 74 -19.32 -6.39 -24.32
C LYS A 74 -18.61 -5.23 -25.01
N LEU A 75 -17.52 -4.72 -24.44
CA LEU A 75 -16.72 -3.67 -25.08
C LEU A 75 -16.06 -4.15 -26.37
N GLN A 76 -15.57 -5.39 -26.43
CA GLN A 76 -15.04 -5.97 -27.67
C GLN A 76 -16.09 -6.01 -28.79
N ALA A 77 -17.32 -6.35 -28.41
CA ALA A 77 -18.49 -6.33 -29.33
C ALA A 77 -19.00 -4.89 -29.63
N GLY A 78 -18.34 -3.84 -29.14
CA GLY A 78 -18.76 -2.46 -29.34
C GLY A 78 -19.95 -2.02 -28.48
N ASN A 79 -20.34 -2.79 -27.47
CA ASN A 79 -21.50 -2.53 -26.61
C ASN A 79 -21.10 -1.87 -25.30
N GLY A 80 -21.29 -0.56 -25.20
CA GLY A 80 -21.16 0.22 -23.94
C GLY A 80 -22.46 0.17 -23.12
N ASN A 81 -22.83 -1.01 -22.59
CA ASN A 81 -24.13 -1.21 -21.93
C ASN A 81 -24.32 -0.39 -20.65
N ILE A 82 -23.25 0.17 -20.09
CA ILE A 82 -23.27 1.10 -18.94
C ILE A 82 -23.24 2.54 -19.42
N TRP A 83 -22.39 2.85 -20.41
CA TRP A 83 -22.35 4.15 -21.06
C TRP A 83 -21.79 4.05 -22.49
N ASP A 84 -22.51 4.59 -23.42
CA ASP A 84 -22.02 4.98 -24.73
C ASP A 84 -22.29 6.48 -24.88
N SER A 85 -21.21 7.27 -24.91
CA SER A 85 -21.34 8.72 -25.06
C SER A 85 -21.81 9.17 -26.43
N GLY A 86 -21.83 8.26 -27.42
CA GLY A 86 -21.84 8.64 -28.81
C GLY A 86 -20.63 9.50 -29.19
N LYS A 87 -20.56 9.93 -30.46
CA LYS A 87 -19.56 10.92 -30.88
C LYS A 87 -19.89 12.27 -30.25
N THR A 88 -19.06 12.72 -29.31
CA THR A 88 -19.24 13.98 -28.59
C THR A 88 -18.27 15.01 -29.13
N LEU A 89 -18.80 16.11 -29.69
CA LEU A 89 -18.00 17.24 -30.22
C LEU A 89 -17.36 17.99 -29.09
N SER A 90 -16.06 17.77 -28.86
CA SER A 90 -15.28 18.43 -27.80
C SER A 90 -13.79 18.14 -27.94
N SER A 91 -12.96 19.11 -27.66
CA SER A 91 -11.51 18.98 -27.54
C SER A 91 -11.05 18.53 -26.13
N ALA A 92 -11.97 18.41 -25.17
CA ALA A 92 -11.63 17.98 -23.81
C ALA A 92 -11.15 16.52 -23.79
N SER A 93 -10.01 16.28 -23.15
CA SER A 93 -9.42 14.95 -22.92
C SER A 93 -8.98 14.73 -21.48
N ILE A 94 -9.30 15.68 -20.59
CA ILE A 94 -8.93 15.67 -19.18
C ILE A 94 -10.19 15.87 -18.35
N LEU A 95 -10.37 15.03 -17.32
CA LEU A 95 -11.48 15.07 -16.36
C LEU A 95 -12.87 15.10 -17.01
N VAL A 96 -13.04 14.29 -18.06
CA VAL A 96 -14.34 14.12 -18.72
C VAL A 96 -15.28 13.31 -17.82
N PRO A 97 -16.39 13.91 -17.33
CA PRO A 97 -17.24 13.24 -16.34
C PRO A 97 -18.06 12.10 -16.96
N PHE A 98 -18.19 11.01 -16.23
CA PHE A 98 -19.10 9.91 -16.53
C PHE A 98 -20.56 10.39 -16.51
N LYS A 99 -21.34 9.98 -17.53
CA LYS A 99 -22.78 10.33 -17.68
C LYS A 99 -23.64 9.09 -17.99
N GLY A 100 -23.15 7.93 -17.63
CA GLY A 100 -23.85 6.66 -17.88
C GLY A 100 -24.86 6.28 -16.80
N LYS A 101 -25.19 5.00 -16.74
CA LYS A 101 -26.07 4.42 -15.72
C LYS A 101 -25.40 4.43 -14.34
N GLU A 102 -26.20 4.36 -13.29
CA GLU A 102 -25.74 4.26 -11.91
C GLU A 102 -24.72 3.14 -11.71
N LEU A 103 -23.60 3.47 -11.07
CA LEU A 103 -22.51 2.55 -10.76
C LEU A 103 -22.79 1.88 -9.41
N LYS A 104 -22.50 0.57 -9.31
CA LYS A 104 -22.80 -0.24 -8.13
C LYS A 104 -21.56 -0.46 -7.26
N ALA A 105 -21.73 -0.44 -5.94
CA ALA A 105 -20.68 -0.74 -4.97
C ALA A 105 -19.99 -2.08 -5.27
N GLY A 106 -18.68 -2.12 -5.14
CA GLY A 106 -17.85 -3.31 -5.31
C GLY A 106 -17.78 -3.87 -6.73
N GLN A 107 -18.38 -3.20 -7.71
CA GLN A 107 -18.38 -3.64 -9.11
C GLN A 107 -17.18 -3.07 -9.87
N THR A 108 -16.57 -3.89 -10.72
CA THR A 108 -15.57 -3.44 -11.69
C THR A 108 -16.23 -3.16 -13.04
N TYR A 109 -15.83 -2.06 -13.63
CA TYR A 109 -16.26 -1.63 -14.96
C TYR A 109 -15.06 -1.56 -15.90
N TYR A 110 -15.33 -1.69 -17.19
CA TYR A 110 -14.37 -1.68 -18.28
C TYR A 110 -14.67 -0.51 -19.18
N TRP A 111 -13.67 0.13 -19.73
CA TRP A 111 -13.86 1.27 -20.60
C TRP A 111 -12.79 1.39 -21.66
N LYS A 112 -13.15 2.03 -22.77
CA LYS A 112 -12.26 2.41 -23.86
C LYS A 112 -12.72 3.71 -24.49
N VAL A 113 -11.81 4.39 -25.19
CA VAL A 113 -12.08 5.68 -25.81
C VAL A 113 -11.47 5.71 -27.22
N ARG A 114 -12.08 6.47 -28.12
CA ARG A 114 -11.51 6.89 -29.40
C ARG A 114 -11.73 8.39 -29.59
N SER A 115 -10.91 9.01 -30.43
CA SER A 115 -10.99 10.45 -30.74
C SER A 115 -11.08 10.68 -32.24
N TRP A 116 -11.48 11.87 -32.62
CA TRP A 116 -11.48 12.36 -34.00
C TRP A 116 -10.62 13.59 -34.10
N ASP A 117 -9.91 13.73 -35.22
CA ASP A 117 -9.19 14.94 -35.54
C ASP A 117 -10.11 16.01 -36.16
N LYS A 118 -9.56 17.15 -36.53
CA LYS A 118 -10.32 18.25 -37.14
C LYS A 118 -10.84 17.95 -38.55
N GLU A 119 -10.25 16.98 -39.25
CA GLU A 119 -10.70 16.44 -40.54
C GLU A 119 -11.78 15.36 -40.38
N ASP A 120 -12.29 15.14 -39.16
CA ASP A 120 -13.33 14.15 -38.84
C ASP A 120 -12.85 12.68 -38.98
N SER A 121 -11.55 12.44 -38.99
CA SER A 121 -10.98 11.10 -39.07
C SER A 121 -10.87 10.45 -37.68
N PRO A 122 -11.46 9.27 -37.43
CA PRO A 122 -11.40 8.62 -36.12
C PRO A 122 -10.07 7.91 -35.89
N SER A 123 -9.60 7.90 -34.66
CA SER A 123 -8.58 6.95 -34.21
C SER A 123 -9.14 5.53 -34.14
N ARG A 124 -8.25 4.53 -34.00
CA ARG A 124 -8.67 3.24 -33.45
C ARG A 124 -9.12 3.41 -32.01
N TRP A 125 -9.92 2.44 -31.52
CA TRP A 125 -10.22 2.34 -30.11
C TRP A 125 -8.95 2.11 -29.31
N SER A 126 -8.83 2.75 -28.14
CA SER A 126 -7.78 2.46 -27.17
C SER A 126 -7.84 1.00 -26.69
N CYS A 127 -6.79 0.56 -26.00
CA CYS A 127 -6.88 -0.63 -25.15
C CYS A 127 -8.02 -0.49 -24.13
N ILE A 128 -8.54 -1.62 -23.63
CA ILE A 128 -9.55 -1.65 -22.59
C ILE A 128 -8.84 -1.44 -21.25
N HIS A 129 -9.30 -0.45 -20.48
CA HIS A 129 -8.92 -0.18 -19.11
C HIS A 129 -10.08 -0.47 -18.16
N THR A 130 -9.78 -0.52 -16.85
CA THR A 130 -10.77 -0.83 -15.82
C THR A 130 -10.87 0.27 -14.77
N PHE A 131 -11.96 0.27 -14.01
CA PHE A 131 -12.06 0.93 -12.73
C PHE A 131 -12.97 0.14 -11.80
N GLY A 132 -12.57 0.01 -10.53
CA GLY A 132 -13.32 -0.71 -9.49
C GLY A 132 -13.99 0.26 -8.53
N MET A 133 -15.30 0.07 -8.31
CA MET A 133 -16.01 0.84 -7.30
C MET A 133 -15.65 0.37 -5.91
N GLY A 134 -15.55 1.32 -4.98
CA GLY A 134 -15.48 1.07 -3.55
C GLY A 134 -16.84 0.69 -2.94
N LEU A 135 -16.90 0.69 -1.62
CA LEU A 135 -18.14 0.48 -0.87
C LEU A 135 -18.79 1.84 -0.62
N LEU A 136 -20.00 2.03 -1.12
CA LEU A 136 -20.67 3.35 -1.19
C LEU A 136 -21.51 3.66 0.07
N SER A 137 -21.80 2.63 0.88
CA SER A 137 -22.64 2.76 2.08
C SER A 137 -22.25 1.73 3.15
N GLU A 138 -22.74 1.94 4.38
CA GLU A 138 -22.54 0.96 5.47
C GLU A 138 -23.12 -0.42 5.15
N LYS A 139 -24.19 -0.50 4.35
CA LYS A 139 -24.82 -1.77 3.94
C LYS A 139 -23.91 -2.62 3.08
N ASP A 140 -23.03 -1.99 2.30
CA ASP A 140 -22.10 -2.67 1.40
C ASP A 140 -21.01 -3.44 2.17
N TRP A 141 -20.83 -3.16 3.47
CA TRP A 141 -19.91 -3.90 4.35
C TRP A 141 -20.45 -5.26 4.82
N SER A 142 -21.65 -5.67 4.41
CA SER A 142 -22.23 -7.01 4.70
C SER A 142 -22.20 -7.38 6.18
N ASN A 143 -22.49 -6.42 7.08
CA ASN A 143 -22.44 -6.54 8.54
C ASN A 143 -21.06 -6.85 9.14
N ALA A 144 -19.96 -6.54 8.45
CA ALA A 144 -18.61 -6.59 9.01
C ALA A 144 -18.55 -5.82 10.35
N LYS A 145 -17.80 -6.36 11.32
CA LYS A 145 -17.63 -5.79 12.65
C LYS A 145 -16.22 -5.30 12.85
N TRP A 146 -16.07 -4.16 13.54
CA TRP A 146 -14.78 -3.76 14.06
C TRP A 146 -14.37 -4.72 15.18
N ILE A 147 -13.32 -5.49 14.94
CA ILE A 147 -12.83 -6.50 15.88
C ILE A 147 -11.51 -6.08 16.52
N ALA A 148 -11.31 -6.46 17.79
CA ALA A 148 -10.11 -6.21 18.57
C ALA A 148 -9.69 -7.43 19.39
N LEU A 149 -8.42 -7.43 19.87
CA LEU A 149 -7.89 -8.43 20.79
C LEU A 149 -8.38 -8.18 22.23
N GLU A 150 -8.47 -6.91 22.63
CA GLU A 150 -8.84 -6.50 23.99
C GLU A 150 -9.78 -5.29 24.02
N LYS A 151 -10.37 -5.04 25.18
CA LYS A 151 -11.29 -3.92 25.38
C LYS A 151 -10.55 -2.61 25.58
N ASP A 152 -11.20 -1.51 25.20
CA ASP A 152 -10.69 -0.17 25.48
C ASP A 152 -10.59 0.11 26.98
N ARG A 153 -9.52 0.76 27.38
CA ARG A 153 -9.33 1.32 28.72
C ARG A 153 -9.86 2.75 28.71
N LYS A 154 -11.09 2.93 29.16
CA LYS A 154 -11.82 4.19 29.05
C LYS A 154 -11.09 5.41 29.63
N ASP A 155 -10.32 5.19 30.73
CA ASP A 155 -9.57 6.26 31.39
C ASP A 155 -8.34 6.71 30.62
N GLU A 156 -7.93 5.96 29.59
CA GLU A 156 -6.78 6.24 28.73
C GLU A 156 -7.18 6.86 27.36
N ILE A 157 -8.48 7.09 27.14
CA ILE A 157 -8.95 7.67 25.87
C ILE A 157 -8.62 9.17 25.83
N VAL A 158 -7.88 9.59 24.78
CA VAL A 158 -7.51 10.99 24.49
C VAL A 158 -7.64 11.21 22.99
N THR A 159 -8.79 11.67 22.54
CA THR A 159 -9.10 11.85 21.11
C THR A 159 -8.61 13.18 20.52
N ILE A 160 -8.07 14.06 21.35
CA ILE A 160 -7.45 15.30 20.91
C ILE A 160 -5.96 15.02 20.72
N GLY A 161 -5.46 15.16 19.50
CA GLY A 161 -4.03 15.09 19.23
C GLY A 161 -3.30 16.22 19.95
N LEU A 162 -2.48 15.91 20.94
CA LEU A 162 -1.73 16.88 21.73
C LEU A 162 -0.28 16.91 21.27
N HIS A 163 0.18 18.09 20.85
CA HIS A 163 1.57 18.32 20.49
C HIS A 163 2.30 19.17 21.54
N GLY A 164 3.57 18.80 21.83
CA GLY A 164 4.44 19.49 22.77
C GLY A 164 4.24 19.02 24.21
N LEU A 165 5.37 18.85 24.92
CA LEU A 165 5.42 18.29 26.29
C LEU A 165 4.51 19.02 27.27
N ALA A 166 4.58 20.35 27.32
CA ALA A 166 3.79 21.15 28.25
C ALA A 166 2.28 21.01 28.05
N ASN A 167 1.81 20.90 26.80
CA ASN A 167 0.40 20.69 26.48
C ASN A 167 -0.04 19.28 26.86
N VAL A 168 0.79 18.29 26.56
CA VAL A 168 0.53 16.87 26.90
C VAL A 168 0.43 16.70 28.40
N ASP A 169 1.36 17.25 29.18
CA ASP A 169 1.36 17.15 30.65
C ASP A 169 0.16 17.83 31.29
N ARG A 170 -0.22 19.01 30.78
CA ARG A 170 -1.39 19.76 31.28
C ARG A 170 -2.69 19.00 31.04
N GLU A 171 -2.88 18.40 29.89
CA GLU A 171 -4.12 17.69 29.52
C GLU A 171 -4.20 16.30 30.16
N LEU A 172 -3.07 15.62 30.28
CA LEU A 172 -3.03 14.29 30.91
C LEU A 172 -3.36 14.33 32.40
N LYS A 173 -3.02 15.43 33.11
CA LYS A 173 -3.24 15.56 34.56
C LYS A 173 -2.77 14.32 35.35
N GLY A 174 -1.62 13.76 34.98
CA GLY A 174 -1.06 12.56 35.61
C GLY A 174 -1.62 11.22 35.09
N LYS A 175 -2.55 11.21 34.12
CA LYS A 175 -2.99 9.97 33.47
C LYS A 175 -1.84 9.33 32.69
N LYS A 176 -1.72 8.01 32.76
CA LYS A 176 -0.83 7.23 31.93
C LYS A 176 -1.60 6.72 30.74
N ILE A 177 -1.03 6.81 29.55
CA ILE A 177 -1.52 6.12 28.36
C ILE A 177 -0.53 5.01 28.08
N GLY A 178 -0.95 3.80 28.40
CA GLY A 178 -0.15 2.61 28.18
C GLY A 178 -0.36 2.03 26.78
N MET A 179 0.52 1.13 26.41
CA MET A 179 0.40 0.37 25.19
C MET A 179 -0.69 -0.70 25.35
N TYR A 180 -1.48 -0.86 24.31
CA TYR A 180 -2.34 -2.02 24.15
C TYR A 180 -1.55 -3.19 23.57
N ARG A 181 -2.01 -4.44 23.83
CA ARG A 181 -1.45 -5.62 23.18
C ARG A 181 -1.70 -5.53 21.68
N LEU A 182 -0.67 -5.77 20.89
CA LEU A 182 -0.75 -5.66 19.44
C LEU A 182 -1.25 -6.98 18.85
N PRO A 183 -2.39 -6.94 18.13
CA PRO A 183 -3.05 -8.15 17.69
C PRO A 183 -2.49 -8.70 16.39
N GLN A 184 -2.56 -10.02 16.28
CA GLN A 184 -2.69 -10.71 14.99
C GLN A 184 -4.05 -11.40 14.94
N PHE A 185 -4.71 -11.29 13.79
CA PHE A 185 -6.01 -11.89 13.50
C PHE A 185 -5.87 -12.92 12.40
N ARG A 186 -6.67 -14.00 12.47
CA ARG A 186 -6.77 -14.95 11.36
C ARG A 186 -8.18 -15.47 11.15
N LYS A 187 -8.45 -15.87 9.92
CA LYS A 187 -9.68 -16.55 9.51
C LYS A 187 -9.36 -17.54 8.40
N GLU A 188 -9.82 -18.80 8.57
CA GLU A 188 -9.88 -19.74 7.47
C GLU A 188 -11.23 -19.70 6.79
N PHE A 189 -11.23 -19.91 5.48
CA PHE A 189 -12.43 -19.97 4.66
C PHE A 189 -12.22 -20.84 3.44
N THR A 190 -13.34 -21.32 2.86
CA THR A 190 -13.30 -22.20 1.69
C THR A 190 -13.84 -21.45 0.47
N VAL A 191 -13.09 -21.51 -0.63
CA VAL A 191 -13.49 -21.06 -1.97
C VAL A 191 -13.99 -22.27 -2.74
N GLN A 192 -15.31 -22.32 -3.00
CA GLN A 192 -15.96 -23.53 -3.51
C GLN A 192 -15.93 -23.65 -5.03
N LYS A 193 -15.82 -22.54 -5.76
CA LYS A 193 -15.96 -22.45 -7.22
C LYS A 193 -14.79 -21.68 -7.83
N PRO A 194 -14.59 -21.76 -9.15
CA PRO A 194 -13.61 -20.92 -9.84
C PRO A 194 -13.89 -19.43 -9.61
N VAL A 195 -12.87 -18.70 -9.15
CA VAL A 195 -12.95 -17.27 -8.89
C VAL A 195 -12.85 -16.51 -10.20
N LYS A 196 -13.80 -15.61 -10.44
CA LYS A 196 -13.71 -14.61 -11.52
C LYS A 196 -12.98 -13.37 -11.04
N ARG A 197 -13.32 -12.92 -9.82
CA ARG A 197 -12.71 -11.74 -9.18
C ARG A 197 -12.85 -11.84 -7.66
N ALA A 198 -11.85 -11.29 -6.96
CA ALA A 198 -11.92 -11.14 -5.52
C ALA A 198 -11.32 -9.80 -5.10
N THR A 199 -12.03 -9.05 -4.27
CA THR A 199 -11.61 -7.73 -3.80
C THR A 199 -11.68 -7.66 -2.29
N ALA A 200 -10.60 -7.23 -1.63
CA ALA A 200 -10.59 -6.96 -0.20
C ALA A 200 -10.69 -5.46 0.07
N TYR A 201 -11.54 -5.08 1.01
CA TYR A 201 -11.67 -3.74 1.58
C TYR A 201 -11.25 -3.81 3.04
N VAL A 202 -10.16 -3.13 3.41
CA VAL A 202 -9.51 -3.32 4.71
C VAL A 202 -9.26 -1.98 5.38
N SER A 203 -9.69 -1.85 6.64
CA SER A 203 -9.38 -0.71 7.49
C SER A 203 -8.78 -1.18 8.81
N GLY A 204 -7.54 -0.76 9.10
CA GLY A 204 -6.91 -0.93 10.41
C GLY A 204 -6.94 0.38 11.16
N LEU A 205 -7.47 0.38 12.37
CA LEU A 205 -7.27 1.47 13.32
C LEU A 205 -6.08 1.10 14.21
N GLY A 206 -5.05 1.68 13.93
CA GLY A 206 -3.64 1.47 13.70
C GLY A 206 -3.28 1.09 12.25
N HIS A 207 -1.98 0.86 12.01
CA HIS A 207 -1.55 0.36 10.72
C HIS A 207 -1.68 -1.16 10.64
N PHE A 208 -1.79 -1.71 9.42
CA PHE A 208 -1.89 -3.15 9.24
C PHE A 208 -0.97 -3.70 8.15
N ASP A 209 -0.55 -4.95 8.35
CA ASP A 209 -0.06 -5.83 7.29
C ASP A 209 -1.03 -7.00 7.12
N MET A 210 -1.43 -7.27 5.87
CA MET A 210 -2.35 -8.33 5.52
C MET A 210 -1.64 -9.44 4.73
N PHE A 211 -2.00 -10.69 5.02
CA PHE A 211 -1.42 -11.88 4.41
C PHE A 211 -2.53 -12.81 3.93
N LEU A 212 -2.35 -13.41 2.75
CA LEU A 212 -3.23 -14.44 2.22
C LEU A 212 -2.40 -15.70 1.92
N ASN A 213 -2.76 -16.83 2.54
CA ASN A 213 -2.07 -18.11 2.38
C ASN A 213 -0.54 -18.04 2.63
N GLY A 214 -0.12 -17.17 3.58
CA GLY A 214 1.28 -16.97 3.94
C GLY A 214 2.02 -15.90 3.18
N GLU A 215 1.45 -15.35 2.12
CA GLU A 215 2.05 -14.30 1.31
C GLU A 215 1.50 -12.92 1.70
N LYS A 216 2.35 -11.90 1.82
CA LYS A 216 1.90 -10.52 2.05
C LYS A 216 1.08 -10.03 0.85
N VAL A 217 -0.06 -9.40 1.12
CA VAL A 217 -0.91 -8.80 0.10
C VAL A 217 -0.47 -7.36 -0.17
N GLY A 218 -0.09 -7.11 -1.43
CA GLY A 218 0.43 -5.80 -1.84
C GLY A 218 1.85 -5.52 -1.30
N ASN A 219 2.35 -4.35 -1.62
CA ASN A 219 3.65 -3.84 -1.16
C ASN A 219 3.52 -2.57 -0.32
N ASN A 220 2.31 -2.26 0.09
CA ASN A 220 1.99 -1.10 0.89
C ASN A 220 2.69 -1.13 2.26
N PHE A 221 2.99 0.07 2.76
CA PHE A 221 3.61 0.29 4.05
C PHE A 221 2.82 1.35 4.83
N LEU A 222 2.58 1.14 6.12
CA LEU A 222 1.84 2.05 7.03
C LEU A 222 0.41 2.40 6.58
N ASP A 223 -0.30 1.47 5.95
CA ASP A 223 -1.72 1.63 5.65
C ASP A 223 -2.62 1.37 6.87
N PRO A 224 -3.77 2.05 6.92
CA PRO A 224 -4.20 3.20 6.14
C PRO A 224 -3.61 4.53 6.66
N GLY A 225 -3.74 5.60 5.88
CA GLY A 225 -3.31 6.93 6.26
C GLY A 225 -4.04 7.48 7.50
N TRP A 226 -3.43 8.49 8.12
CA TRP A 226 -3.95 9.14 9.33
C TRP A 226 -5.19 9.97 9.06
N THR A 227 -6.20 9.83 9.94
CA THR A 227 -7.41 10.65 9.95
C THR A 227 -7.81 11.01 11.39
N LYS A 228 -8.85 11.81 11.55
CA LYS A 228 -9.51 11.97 12.85
C LYS A 228 -10.50 10.81 13.03
N TYR A 229 -10.04 9.74 13.66
CA TYR A 229 -10.70 8.43 13.68
C TYR A 229 -12.10 8.40 14.29
N ASP A 230 -12.43 9.33 15.17
CA ASP A 230 -13.79 9.53 15.69
C ASP A 230 -14.73 10.22 14.69
N LYS A 231 -14.22 10.69 13.56
CA LYS A 231 -14.98 11.30 12.46
C LYS A 231 -14.98 10.45 11.20
N CYS A 232 -13.81 9.99 10.79
CA CYS A 232 -13.66 9.11 9.64
C CYS A 232 -12.43 8.22 9.77
N ALA A 233 -12.46 7.09 9.08
CA ALA A 233 -11.31 6.23 8.87
C ALA A 233 -11.17 5.88 7.39
N LEU A 234 -9.95 5.62 6.94
CA LEU A 234 -9.71 5.18 5.58
C LEU A 234 -9.74 3.65 5.51
N TYR A 235 -10.19 3.13 4.38
CA TYR A 235 -9.98 1.74 4.00
C TYR A 235 -9.19 1.64 2.70
N VAL A 236 -8.41 0.58 2.57
CA VAL A 236 -7.61 0.27 1.39
C VAL A 236 -8.25 -0.86 0.62
N THR A 237 -8.19 -0.80 -0.71
CA THR A 237 -8.77 -1.81 -1.59
C THR A 237 -7.68 -2.60 -2.28
N PHE A 238 -7.75 -3.95 -2.20
CA PHE A 238 -6.80 -4.86 -2.83
C PHE A 238 -7.50 -5.82 -3.78
N ASP A 239 -6.87 -6.11 -4.93
CA ASP A 239 -7.27 -7.20 -5.80
C ASP A 239 -6.61 -8.51 -5.33
N LEU A 240 -7.44 -9.50 -4.97
CA LEU A 240 -7.02 -10.82 -4.55
C LEU A 240 -7.26 -11.92 -5.60
N SER A 241 -7.73 -11.55 -6.80
CA SER A 241 -8.23 -12.51 -7.81
C SER A 241 -7.20 -13.58 -8.19
N GLY A 242 -5.92 -13.20 -8.28
CA GLY A 242 -4.83 -14.12 -8.60
C GLY A 242 -4.22 -14.89 -7.41
N GLN A 243 -4.61 -14.57 -6.17
CA GLN A 243 -4.00 -15.12 -4.96
C GLN A 243 -4.88 -16.16 -4.25
N LEU A 244 -6.20 -16.13 -4.49
CA LEU A 244 -7.13 -17.12 -3.93
C LEU A 244 -6.99 -18.46 -4.62
N LYS A 245 -7.02 -19.53 -3.81
CA LYS A 245 -6.99 -20.91 -4.28
C LYS A 245 -8.37 -21.54 -4.15
N GLN A 246 -8.76 -22.38 -5.06
CA GLN A 246 -9.95 -23.21 -4.85
C GLN A 246 -9.69 -24.18 -3.69
N GLY A 247 -10.65 -24.34 -2.78
CA GLY A 247 -10.48 -25.06 -1.53
C GLY A 247 -10.18 -24.13 -0.35
N GLY A 248 -9.37 -24.61 0.60
CA GLY A 248 -9.03 -23.88 1.82
C GLY A 248 -8.10 -22.70 1.58
N ASN A 249 -8.43 -21.56 2.21
CA ASN A 249 -7.61 -20.35 2.24
C ASN A 249 -7.55 -19.83 3.69
N ALA A 250 -6.48 -19.10 4.01
CA ALA A 250 -6.32 -18.43 5.28
C ALA A 250 -5.92 -16.97 5.07
N ILE A 251 -6.63 -16.06 5.72
CA ILE A 251 -6.27 -14.65 5.82
C ILE A 251 -5.67 -14.39 7.19
N GLY A 252 -4.55 -13.68 7.24
CA GLY A 252 -3.90 -13.19 8.44
C GLY A 252 -3.72 -11.69 8.39
N VAL A 253 -3.94 -11.00 9.51
CA VAL A 253 -3.72 -9.55 9.61
C VAL A 253 -3.00 -9.25 10.91
N MET A 254 -1.92 -8.49 10.85
CA MET A 254 -1.19 -7.97 12.01
C MET A 254 -1.41 -6.46 12.10
N LEU A 255 -1.62 -5.94 13.31
CA LEU A 255 -1.80 -4.50 13.54
C LEU A 255 -0.71 -3.94 14.44
N GLY A 256 -0.22 -2.72 14.07
CA GLY A 256 0.49 -1.81 14.95
C GLY A 256 -0.43 -0.75 15.53
N ASN A 257 0.09 0.12 16.38
CA ASN A 257 -0.67 1.21 17.00
C ASN A 257 -0.98 2.38 16.03
N GLY A 258 -0.09 2.65 15.06
CA GLY A 258 -0.19 3.80 14.16
C GLY A 258 -0.40 5.12 14.91
N PHE A 259 -1.29 5.96 14.35
CA PHE A 259 -1.75 7.19 15.00
C PHE A 259 -3.02 6.97 15.86
N PHE A 260 -3.57 5.76 15.88
CA PHE A 260 -4.77 5.43 16.65
C PHE A 260 -4.49 5.34 18.15
N ASN A 261 -3.34 4.79 18.53
CA ASN A 261 -2.86 4.76 19.91
C ASN A 261 -1.37 5.07 19.95
N ILE A 262 -1.00 6.21 20.54
CA ILE A 262 0.39 6.62 20.72
C ILE A 262 0.71 6.48 22.21
N PRO A 263 1.35 5.37 22.65
CA PRO A 263 1.68 5.14 24.04
C PRO A 263 2.75 6.11 24.51
N ARG A 264 2.70 6.52 25.81
CA ARG A 264 3.64 7.48 26.40
C ARG A 264 4.83 6.76 27.06
N GLU A 265 5.51 5.90 26.33
CA GLU A 265 6.70 5.21 26.81
C GLU A 265 7.98 5.73 26.14
N ARG A 266 7.87 6.09 24.87
CA ARG A 266 8.91 6.69 24.03
C ARG A 266 8.30 7.80 23.20
N TYR A 267 9.06 8.80 22.79
CA TYR A 267 8.58 9.93 22.02
C TYR A 267 7.42 10.68 22.70
N PHE A 268 7.75 11.76 23.40
CA PHE A 268 6.79 12.46 24.25
C PHE A 268 6.09 13.67 23.61
N LYS A 269 6.42 14.02 22.38
CA LYS A 269 5.92 15.25 21.73
C LYS A 269 4.50 15.14 21.16
N LEU A 270 4.01 13.93 20.89
CA LEU A 270 2.67 13.67 20.36
C LEU A 270 1.96 12.65 21.25
N LEU A 271 0.70 12.91 21.51
CA LEU A 271 -0.18 12.02 22.25
C LEU A 271 -1.54 11.94 21.59
N ALA A 272 -2.01 10.73 21.35
CA ALA A 272 -3.40 10.44 21.00
C ALA A 272 -3.71 9.00 21.41
N SER A 273 -4.92 8.73 21.88
CA SER A 273 -5.40 7.38 22.15
C SER A 273 -6.90 7.30 21.91
N TYR A 274 -7.32 6.53 20.96
CA TYR A 274 -8.72 6.23 20.67
C TYR A 274 -9.13 4.85 21.20
N GLY A 275 -8.19 4.06 21.71
CA GLY A 275 -8.40 2.73 22.26
C GLY A 275 -7.50 1.66 21.66
N ALA A 276 -7.88 0.39 21.86
CA ALA A 276 -7.16 -0.76 21.34
C ALA A 276 -7.18 -0.83 19.81
N PRO A 277 -6.07 -1.19 19.16
CA PRO A 277 -6.03 -1.40 17.71
C PRO A 277 -7.12 -2.38 17.26
N ARG A 278 -7.77 -2.08 16.14
CA ARG A 278 -8.92 -2.84 15.63
C ARG A 278 -8.95 -2.95 14.13
N LEU A 279 -9.57 -4.01 13.64
CA LEU A 279 -9.67 -4.37 12.25
C LEU A 279 -11.13 -4.37 11.78
N LEU A 280 -11.37 -3.83 10.59
CA LEU A 280 -12.58 -4.04 9.81
C LEU A 280 -12.17 -4.51 8.41
N MET A 281 -12.78 -5.61 7.95
CA MET A 281 -12.48 -6.16 6.63
C MET A 281 -13.72 -6.78 5.99
N LYS A 282 -13.80 -6.63 4.67
CA LYS A 282 -14.66 -7.41 3.79
C LYS A 282 -13.85 -7.91 2.61
N ILE A 283 -13.93 -9.20 2.31
CA ILE A 283 -13.48 -9.77 1.03
C ILE A 283 -14.72 -10.16 0.26
N GLN A 284 -14.90 -9.61 -0.93
CA GLN A 284 -15.97 -9.95 -1.86
C GLN A 284 -15.41 -10.84 -2.96
N ILE A 285 -15.94 -12.05 -3.09
CA ILE A 285 -15.53 -13.02 -4.11
C ILE A 285 -16.68 -13.15 -5.11
N GLU A 286 -16.41 -12.88 -6.38
CA GLU A 286 -17.31 -13.14 -7.51
C GLU A 286 -16.83 -14.42 -8.22
N TYR A 287 -17.70 -15.38 -8.34
CA TYR A 287 -17.42 -16.64 -9.03
C TYR A 287 -17.70 -16.55 -10.53
N ALA A 288 -17.13 -17.49 -11.29
CA ALA A 288 -17.32 -17.55 -12.75
C ALA A 288 -18.77 -17.75 -13.17
N ASP A 289 -19.60 -18.33 -12.31
CA ASP A 289 -21.06 -18.50 -12.54
C ASP A 289 -21.89 -17.26 -12.15
N GLY A 290 -21.26 -16.17 -11.72
CA GLY A 290 -21.89 -14.92 -11.30
C GLY A 290 -22.41 -14.92 -9.86
N SER A 291 -22.31 -16.03 -9.12
CA SER A 291 -22.62 -16.04 -7.68
C SER A 291 -21.52 -15.34 -6.88
N THR A 292 -21.82 -14.89 -5.66
CA THR A 292 -20.89 -14.16 -4.79
C THR A 292 -20.75 -14.80 -3.43
N GLN A 293 -19.60 -14.59 -2.77
CA GLN A 293 -19.34 -14.94 -1.39
C GLN A 293 -18.64 -13.76 -0.70
N ASP A 294 -19.12 -13.40 0.49
CA ASP A 294 -18.47 -12.39 1.32
C ASP A 294 -17.81 -13.04 2.53
N ILE A 295 -16.54 -12.69 2.80
CA ILE A 295 -15.82 -12.99 4.03
C ILE A 295 -15.65 -11.67 4.78
N VAL A 296 -16.21 -11.59 6.00
CA VAL A 296 -16.22 -10.34 6.78
C VAL A 296 -15.63 -10.55 8.17
N THR A 297 -15.12 -9.48 8.77
CA THR A 297 -14.69 -9.49 10.17
C THR A 297 -15.88 -9.66 11.11
N GLY A 298 -15.71 -10.51 12.13
CA GLY A 298 -16.71 -10.84 13.14
C GLY A 298 -16.09 -11.58 14.32
N THR A 299 -16.91 -11.95 15.31
CA THR A 299 -16.47 -12.67 16.51
C THR A 299 -16.07 -14.12 16.27
N ASP A 300 -16.22 -14.61 15.06
CA ASP A 300 -15.77 -15.91 14.58
C ASP A 300 -14.31 -15.91 14.06
N TRP A 301 -13.67 -14.72 14.00
CA TRP A 301 -12.26 -14.58 13.78
C TRP A 301 -11.47 -14.96 15.03
N LYS A 302 -10.28 -15.49 14.83
CA LYS A 302 -9.32 -15.81 15.87
C LYS A 302 -8.29 -14.68 16.01
N THR A 303 -7.83 -14.44 17.25
CA THR A 303 -6.84 -13.41 17.57
C THR A 303 -5.94 -13.81 18.73
N THR A 304 -4.71 -13.35 18.69
CA THR A 304 -3.71 -13.48 19.76
C THR A 304 -2.74 -12.29 19.70
N GLU A 305 -1.83 -12.21 20.68
CA GLU A 305 -0.74 -11.22 20.64
C GLU A 305 0.21 -11.53 19.49
N SER A 306 0.65 -10.48 18.80
CA SER A 306 1.67 -10.57 17.75
C SER A 306 3.08 -10.59 18.31
N PRO A 307 4.11 -10.95 17.52
CA PRO A 307 5.50 -10.77 17.88
C PRO A 307 5.92 -9.31 18.08
N VAL A 308 5.16 -8.33 17.59
CA VAL A 308 5.39 -6.91 17.84
C VAL A 308 4.99 -6.60 19.27
N THR A 309 5.96 -6.38 20.14
CA THR A 309 5.75 -6.15 21.57
C THR A 309 5.62 -4.69 21.95
N TYR A 310 6.11 -3.80 21.09
CA TYR A 310 5.94 -2.36 21.18
C TYR A 310 5.78 -1.77 19.79
N SER A 311 4.86 -0.83 19.61
CA SER A 311 4.70 -0.06 18.39
C SER A 311 4.27 1.37 18.70
N SER A 312 4.99 2.33 18.17
CA SER A 312 4.61 3.74 18.17
C SER A 312 5.12 4.36 16.87
N ILE A 313 4.28 5.13 16.20
CA ILE A 313 4.66 5.72 14.90
C ILE A 313 5.96 6.53 14.98
N TYR A 314 6.23 7.19 16.12
CA TYR A 314 7.44 7.97 16.36
C TYR A 314 8.31 7.44 17.52
N GLY A 315 7.86 6.43 18.26
CA GLY A 315 8.62 5.81 19.35
C GLY A 315 9.43 4.60 18.91
N GLY A 316 9.21 4.11 17.69
CA GLY A 316 9.85 2.92 17.15
C GLY A 316 9.01 1.67 17.32
N GLU A 317 9.66 0.51 17.15
CA GLU A 317 9.02 -0.81 17.22
C GLU A 317 9.96 -1.79 17.91
N ASP A 318 9.41 -2.64 18.80
CA ASP A 318 10.12 -3.82 19.32
C ASP A 318 9.43 -5.08 18.81
N TYR A 319 10.24 -5.99 18.30
CA TYR A 319 9.80 -7.28 17.77
C TYR A 319 10.53 -8.42 18.50
N ASP A 320 9.76 -9.36 19.01
CA ASP A 320 10.27 -10.55 19.69
C ASP A 320 10.03 -11.79 18.79
N ALA A 321 11.05 -12.19 18.04
CA ALA A 321 10.97 -13.32 17.13
C ALA A 321 10.72 -14.66 17.82
N THR A 322 10.97 -14.76 19.13
CA THR A 322 10.66 -15.98 19.92
C THR A 322 9.16 -16.25 20.03
N LYS A 323 8.33 -15.20 19.83
CA LYS A 323 6.86 -15.28 19.87
C LYS A 323 6.23 -15.62 18.53
N GLU A 324 7.01 -15.72 17.46
CA GLU A 324 6.49 -16.10 16.16
C GLU A 324 5.86 -17.48 16.15
N GLN A 325 4.66 -17.57 15.60
CA GLN A 325 3.93 -18.82 15.40
C GLN A 325 4.02 -19.22 13.92
N THR A 326 5.01 -20.06 13.59
CA THR A 326 5.26 -20.44 12.20
C THR A 326 4.01 -21.04 11.55
N GLY A 327 3.65 -20.55 10.37
CA GLY A 327 2.50 -21.02 9.60
C GLY A 327 1.14 -20.46 10.02
N TRP A 328 1.07 -19.49 10.94
CA TRP A 328 -0.20 -18.93 11.40
C TRP A 328 -1.06 -18.29 10.29
N MET A 329 -0.46 -17.91 9.19
CA MET A 329 -1.12 -17.36 8.00
C MET A 329 -1.50 -18.44 6.96
N GLN A 330 -1.23 -19.72 7.23
CA GLN A 330 -1.52 -20.81 6.32
C GLN A 330 -2.82 -21.53 6.67
N PRO A 331 -3.53 -22.13 5.70
CA PRO A 331 -4.62 -23.06 5.97
C PRO A 331 -4.15 -24.26 6.80
N GLY A 332 -4.99 -24.72 7.74
CA GLY A 332 -4.71 -25.87 8.58
C GLY A 332 -3.83 -25.58 9.80
N PHE A 333 -3.50 -24.32 10.08
CA PHE A 333 -2.82 -23.94 11.32
C PHE A 333 -3.69 -24.21 12.54
N ASP A 334 -3.11 -24.78 13.61
CA ASP A 334 -3.83 -25.03 14.86
C ASP A 334 -3.99 -23.75 15.70
N ASP A 335 -5.14 -23.09 15.53
CA ASP A 335 -5.51 -21.87 16.26
C ASP A 335 -6.43 -22.11 17.48
N ARG A 336 -6.53 -23.34 17.99
CA ARG A 336 -7.41 -23.70 19.12
C ARG A 336 -7.10 -22.92 20.38
N THR A 337 -5.85 -22.53 20.59
CA THR A 337 -5.39 -21.73 21.72
C THR A 337 -5.66 -20.23 21.56
N TRP A 338 -6.00 -19.77 20.36
CA TRP A 338 -6.28 -18.37 20.10
C TRP A 338 -7.66 -17.96 20.62
N ASN A 339 -7.77 -16.73 21.07
CA ASN A 339 -9.04 -16.15 21.52
C ASN A 339 -9.97 -15.89 20.32
N LYS A 340 -11.26 -15.80 20.60
CA LYS A 340 -12.19 -15.17 19.67
C LYS A 340 -11.99 -13.66 19.69
N ALA A 341 -12.05 -13.02 18.53
CA ALA A 341 -12.01 -11.58 18.42
C ALA A 341 -13.24 -10.92 19.10
N LEU A 342 -13.03 -9.76 19.67
CA LEU A 342 -14.06 -8.96 20.32
C LEU A 342 -14.73 -8.01 19.32
N ASP A 343 -16.06 -7.99 19.24
CA ASP A 343 -16.78 -6.90 18.58
C ASP A 343 -16.69 -5.65 19.47
N THR A 344 -16.12 -4.57 18.93
CA THR A 344 -15.89 -3.34 19.69
C THR A 344 -17.08 -2.39 19.67
N GLY A 345 -18.05 -2.60 18.78
CA GLY A 345 -19.15 -1.67 18.54
C GLY A 345 -18.70 -0.30 18.02
N TRP A 346 -17.46 -0.14 17.58
CA TRP A 346 -16.93 1.13 17.06
C TRP A 346 -17.70 1.58 15.82
N LYS A 347 -17.91 2.89 15.72
CA LYS A 347 -18.57 3.49 14.56
C LYS A 347 -17.79 4.70 14.12
N THR A 348 -17.50 4.77 12.83
CA THR A 348 -16.88 5.91 12.16
C THR A 348 -17.26 5.88 10.68
N ARG A 349 -17.29 7.03 10.03
CA ARG A 349 -17.48 7.07 8.59
C ARG A 349 -16.25 6.47 7.90
N LEU A 350 -16.46 5.58 6.94
CA LEU A 350 -15.40 4.98 6.13
C LEU A 350 -15.28 5.72 4.79
N LEU A 351 -14.05 5.91 4.35
CA LEU A 351 -13.70 6.52 3.07
C LEU A 351 -12.59 5.70 2.42
N SER A 352 -12.65 5.53 1.12
CA SER A 352 -11.57 4.88 0.36
C SER A 352 -10.31 5.71 0.40
N GLN A 353 -9.17 5.09 0.68
CA GLN A 353 -7.86 5.72 0.52
C GLN A 353 -7.55 5.87 -0.96
N ARG A 354 -7.40 7.13 -1.41
CA ARG A 354 -7.13 7.48 -2.81
C ARG A 354 -5.71 7.96 -3.05
N SER A 355 -4.95 8.21 -1.99
CA SER A 355 -3.51 8.51 -2.12
C SER A 355 -2.74 7.28 -2.57
N ALA A 356 -1.73 7.48 -3.40
CA ALA A 356 -0.77 6.43 -3.70
C ALA A 356 -0.20 5.86 -2.40
N PRO A 357 -0.03 4.52 -2.28
CA PRO A 357 0.49 3.92 -1.05
C PRO A 357 1.95 4.30 -0.81
N LEU A 358 2.34 4.34 0.47
CA LEU A 358 3.75 4.31 0.84
C LEU A 358 4.33 2.93 0.47
N THR A 359 5.53 2.93 -0.11
CA THR A 359 6.24 1.70 -0.46
C THR A 359 7.73 1.85 -0.17
N VAL A 360 8.44 0.74 -0.07
CA VAL A 360 9.90 0.74 -0.10
C VAL A 360 10.36 0.97 -1.54
N ARG A 361 10.99 2.12 -1.79
CA ARG A 361 11.47 2.51 -3.12
C ARG A 361 12.91 2.07 -3.37
N ASP A 362 13.82 2.44 -2.45
CA ASP A 362 15.25 2.23 -2.63
C ASP A 362 15.86 1.52 -1.43
N ARG A 363 16.98 0.84 -1.70
CA ARG A 363 17.82 0.22 -0.67
C ARG A 363 19.11 1.00 -0.56
N ILE A 364 19.42 1.51 0.64
CA ILE A 364 20.59 2.35 0.91
C ILE A 364 21.57 1.53 1.74
N PRO A 365 22.69 1.08 1.16
CA PRO A 365 23.65 0.26 1.87
C PRO A 365 24.46 1.09 2.88
N THR A 366 25.01 0.43 3.90
CA THR A 366 25.99 1.01 4.79
C THR A 366 27.27 1.33 4.01
N VAL A 367 27.73 2.58 4.06
CA VAL A 367 28.97 3.03 3.39
C VAL A 367 30.16 3.12 4.34
N ARG A 368 29.91 3.22 5.65
CA ARG A 368 30.97 3.29 6.65
C ARG A 368 30.51 2.71 7.98
N LEU A 369 31.41 2.02 8.66
CA LEU A 369 31.26 1.49 9.99
C LEU A 369 32.37 2.04 10.91
N PHE A 370 32.03 2.50 12.10
CA PHE A 370 33.01 3.00 13.07
C PHE A 370 32.54 2.80 14.51
N LYS A 371 33.49 2.93 15.45
CA LYS A 371 33.22 2.96 16.89
C LYS A 371 33.17 4.40 17.41
N THR A 372 32.22 4.68 18.29
CA THR A 372 32.21 5.91 19.10
C THR A 372 33.35 5.91 20.11
N ARG A 373 33.64 7.07 20.73
CA ARG A 373 34.62 7.14 21.85
C ARG A 373 34.22 6.26 23.05
N LYS A 374 32.94 5.91 23.17
CA LYS A 374 32.42 5.02 24.21
C LYS A 374 32.39 3.55 23.81
N GLY A 375 32.93 3.21 22.64
CA GLY A 375 33.03 1.83 22.16
C GLY A 375 31.78 1.28 21.47
N GLN A 376 30.73 2.08 21.25
CA GLN A 376 29.52 1.67 20.54
C GLN A 376 29.71 1.67 19.04
N TRP A 377 29.06 0.75 18.33
CA TRP A 377 29.12 0.68 16.87
C TRP A 377 28.10 1.61 16.21
N VAL A 378 28.52 2.31 15.16
CA VAL A 378 27.65 3.18 14.33
C VAL A 378 27.84 2.84 12.87
N TYR A 379 26.72 2.61 12.20
CA TYR A 379 26.60 2.41 10.77
C TYR A 379 26.21 3.74 10.12
N ASP A 380 26.97 4.22 9.14
CA ASP A 380 26.69 5.43 8.35
C ASP A 380 26.19 5.01 6.98
N LEU A 381 25.00 5.39 6.62
CA LEU A 381 24.34 5.08 5.35
C LEU A 381 24.67 6.09 4.24
N GLY A 382 25.54 7.08 4.54
CA GLY A 382 26.07 8.04 3.57
C GLY A 382 25.17 9.24 3.28
N GLN A 383 23.83 9.08 3.38
CA GLN A 383 22.87 10.15 3.15
C GLN A 383 21.71 10.08 4.13
N ASN A 384 21.06 11.22 4.36
CA ASN A 384 19.81 11.29 5.13
C ASN A 384 18.65 10.90 4.22
N PHE A 385 17.73 10.10 4.73
CA PHE A 385 16.50 9.68 4.03
C PHE A 385 15.43 9.31 5.06
N SER A 386 14.21 9.17 4.60
CA SER A 386 13.12 8.65 5.42
C SER A 386 12.90 7.17 5.15
N GLY A 387 12.63 6.43 6.18
CA GLY A 387 12.37 5.00 6.01
C GLY A 387 12.59 4.18 7.26
N ILE A 388 12.96 2.93 7.05
CA ILE A 388 13.21 1.93 8.07
C ILE A 388 14.56 1.24 7.85
N ILE A 389 14.94 0.42 8.81
CA ILE A 389 16.20 -0.35 8.78
C ILE A 389 15.87 -1.81 8.49
N ARG A 390 16.54 -2.44 7.53
CA ARG A 390 16.63 -3.89 7.45
C ARG A 390 17.89 -4.35 8.18
N LEU A 391 17.68 -5.20 9.19
CA LEU A 391 18.71 -5.86 9.97
C LEU A 391 18.86 -7.29 9.50
N SER A 392 20.10 -7.74 9.24
CA SER A 392 20.45 -9.16 9.12
C SER A 392 21.54 -9.49 10.13
N LEU A 393 21.35 -10.55 10.86
CA LEU A 393 22.28 -10.98 11.91
C LEU A 393 22.38 -12.49 12.01
N HIS A 394 23.44 -12.95 12.67
CA HIS A 394 23.59 -14.32 13.15
C HIS A 394 23.54 -14.32 14.67
N SER A 395 22.62 -15.07 15.25
CA SER A 395 22.50 -15.20 16.71
C SER A 395 22.43 -16.67 17.13
N LYS A 396 23.03 -16.96 18.30
CA LYS A 396 22.98 -18.25 18.97
C LYS A 396 22.07 -18.26 20.19
N ASP A 397 21.57 -17.10 20.56
CA ASP A 397 20.69 -16.89 21.72
C ASP A 397 19.65 -15.78 21.42
N THR A 398 18.86 -15.45 22.41
CA THR A 398 17.77 -14.46 22.34
C THR A 398 18.19 -13.08 22.87
N HIS A 399 19.47 -12.71 22.78
CA HIS A 399 19.95 -11.43 23.28
C HIS A 399 19.36 -10.28 22.47
N PRO A 400 18.65 -9.30 23.10
CA PRO A 400 17.99 -8.23 22.37
C PRO A 400 18.99 -7.27 21.72
N VAL A 401 18.69 -6.86 20.50
CA VAL A 401 19.43 -5.85 19.71
C VAL A 401 18.60 -4.59 19.62
N LYS A 402 19.20 -3.41 19.90
CA LYS A 402 18.57 -2.11 19.68
C LYS A 402 19.33 -1.30 18.66
N LEU A 403 18.59 -0.71 17.74
CA LEU A 403 19.07 0.14 16.66
C LEU A 403 18.53 1.56 16.88
N TYR A 404 19.43 2.52 17.11
CA TYR A 404 19.10 3.91 17.35
C TYR A 404 19.35 4.72 16.07
N PRO A 405 18.32 5.03 15.27
CA PRO A 405 18.47 5.87 14.07
C PRO A 405 18.63 7.34 14.48
N ALA A 406 19.41 8.10 13.71
CA ALA A 406 19.51 9.55 13.84
C ALA A 406 20.03 10.22 12.58
N GLU A 407 19.68 11.49 12.39
CA GLU A 407 20.15 12.32 11.28
C GLU A 407 21.55 12.87 11.54
N LEU A 408 21.91 13.12 12.80
CA LEU A 408 23.12 13.79 13.22
C LEU A 408 23.87 12.98 14.29
N LEU A 409 25.17 13.33 14.45
CA LEU A 409 26.03 12.82 15.52
C LEU A 409 26.36 13.91 16.54
N ASN A 410 26.60 13.50 17.77
CA ASN A 410 27.22 14.31 18.80
C ASN A 410 28.75 14.45 18.57
N PRO A 411 29.45 15.38 19.25
CA PRO A 411 30.90 15.52 19.14
C PRO A 411 31.71 14.27 19.55
N ASP A 412 31.13 13.37 20.35
CA ASP A 412 31.69 12.08 20.72
C ASP A 412 31.38 10.95 19.75
N SER A 413 30.79 11.30 18.61
CA SER A 413 30.32 10.39 17.53
C SER A 413 29.16 9.47 17.90
N THR A 414 28.50 9.68 19.05
CA THR A 414 27.22 9.02 19.34
C THR A 414 26.09 9.63 18.53
N VAL A 415 25.00 8.88 18.26
CA VAL A 415 23.84 9.42 17.55
C VAL A 415 23.14 10.51 18.39
N ASN A 416 22.68 11.55 17.71
CA ASN A 416 21.95 12.66 18.33
C ASN A 416 20.47 12.61 17.93
N GLN A 417 19.61 12.25 18.88
CA GLN A 417 18.17 12.20 18.70
C GLN A 417 17.43 13.41 19.30
N SER A 418 18.14 14.41 19.85
CA SER A 418 17.52 15.51 20.61
C SER A 418 16.49 16.32 19.82
N ALA A 419 16.71 16.52 18.53
CA ALA A 419 15.79 17.25 17.65
C ALA A 419 14.51 16.46 17.33
N SER A 420 14.57 15.14 17.33
CA SER A 420 13.49 14.26 16.87
C SER A 420 12.45 13.90 17.92
N GLY A 421 12.63 14.27 19.20
CA GLY A 421 11.71 13.92 20.30
C GLY A 421 12.05 12.61 21.01
N ALA A 422 13.33 12.31 21.08
CA ALA A 422 13.92 11.15 21.78
C ALA A 422 13.29 10.85 23.15
N PRO A 423 13.43 9.60 23.65
CA PRO A 423 14.15 8.48 23.03
C PRO A 423 13.29 7.66 22.05
N PHE A 424 13.93 7.10 21.00
CA PHE A 424 13.30 6.13 20.11
C PHE A 424 14.33 5.15 19.56
N TRP A 425 13.91 3.92 19.27
CA TRP A 425 14.75 2.87 18.71
C TRP A 425 13.91 1.78 18.05
N PHE A 426 14.56 0.94 17.27
CA PHE A 426 14.00 -0.32 16.79
C PHE A 426 14.66 -1.47 17.55
N GLY A 427 13.85 -2.29 18.23
CA GLY A 427 14.29 -3.42 19.03
C GLY A 427 13.99 -4.74 18.36
N TYR A 428 14.96 -5.65 18.33
CA TYR A 428 14.78 -6.99 17.80
C TYR A 428 15.34 -8.02 18.79
N THR A 429 14.48 -8.95 19.22
CA THR A 429 14.89 -10.11 19.99
C THR A 429 14.94 -11.31 19.05
N PRO A 430 16.13 -11.87 18.73
CA PRO A 430 16.28 -12.98 17.81
C PRO A 430 15.76 -14.30 18.40
N LYS A 431 15.50 -15.30 17.53
CA LYS A 431 15.18 -16.66 17.95
C LYS A 431 16.39 -17.43 18.50
N GLY A 432 17.61 -16.96 18.18
CA GLY A 432 18.85 -17.65 18.54
C GLY A 432 19.12 -18.92 17.75
N LYS A 433 18.62 -19.00 16.49
CA LYS A 433 18.70 -20.19 15.64
C LYS A 433 19.53 -20.01 14.37
N GLY A 434 20.50 -19.11 14.37
CA GLY A 434 21.38 -18.87 13.24
C GLY A 434 21.13 -17.53 12.54
N ILE A 435 21.01 -17.56 11.20
CA ILE A 435 20.84 -16.33 10.41
C ILE A 435 19.37 -15.90 10.43
N GLU A 436 19.16 -14.64 10.81
CA GLU A 436 17.84 -14.02 10.89
C GLU A 436 17.85 -12.65 10.19
N SER A 437 16.71 -12.25 9.66
CA SER A 437 16.54 -10.95 9.04
C SER A 437 15.21 -10.35 9.46
N TRP A 438 15.20 -9.07 9.80
CA TRP A 438 14.03 -8.36 10.28
C TRP A 438 14.04 -6.90 9.84
N GLN A 439 12.86 -6.31 9.77
CA GLN A 439 12.63 -4.88 9.56
C GLN A 439 11.36 -4.46 10.30
N PRO A 440 11.29 -3.21 10.83
CA PRO A 440 10.08 -2.67 11.42
C PRO A 440 8.93 -2.61 10.42
N GLN A 441 7.68 -2.76 10.91
CA GLN A 441 6.47 -2.81 10.11
C GLN A 441 5.57 -1.58 10.28
N PHE A 442 5.56 -0.98 11.50
CA PHE A 442 4.55 0.02 11.89
C PHE A 442 5.15 1.35 12.39
N THR A 443 6.34 1.70 11.91
CA THR A 443 7.06 2.93 12.26
C THR A 443 8.01 3.34 11.14
N TYR A 444 8.47 4.58 11.13
CA TYR A 444 9.50 5.09 10.21
C TYR A 444 10.22 6.29 10.80
N TYR A 445 11.42 6.60 10.30
CA TYR A 445 12.19 7.77 10.70
C TYR A 445 12.94 8.42 9.53
N GLY A 446 13.31 9.71 9.72
CA GLY A 446 14.38 10.36 8.99
C GLY A 446 15.71 10.06 9.66
N PHE A 447 16.69 9.46 8.95
CA PHE A 447 17.99 9.13 9.52
C PHE A 447 19.08 8.92 8.47
N ARG A 448 20.32 9.03 8.92
CA ARG A 448 21.53 8.64 8.20
C ARG A 448 22.36 7.64 8.98
N TYR A 449 22.38 7.78 10.30
CA TYR A 449 23.23 6.99 11.20
C TYR A 449 22.39 6.00 11.99
N VAL A 450 22.97 4.83 12.25
CA VAL A 450 22.36 3.80 13.10
C VAL A 450 23.38 3.37 14.15
N GLN A 451 23.16 3.74 15.41
CA GLN A 451 23.96 3.24 16.53
C GLN A 451 23.35 1.93 17.03
N VAL A 452 24.22 0.99 17.38
CA VAL A 452 23.84 -0.37 17.79
C VAL A 452 24.16 -0.60 19.25
N GLU A 453 23.22 -1.26 19.95
CA GLU A 453 23.37 -1.81 21.29
C GLU A 453 22.97 -3.29 21.28
N GLY A 454 23.69 -4.13 22.01
CA GLY A 454 23.36 -5.56 22.15
C GLY A 454 23.82 -6.44 20.98
N ALA A 455 24.66 -5.93 20.06
CA ALA A 455 25.23 -6.70 18.97
C ALA A 455 26.59 -6.12 18.53
N VAL A 456 27.35 -6.92 17.80
CA VAL A 456 28.62 -6.51 17.18
C VAL A 456 28.56 -6.73 15.66
N PRO A 457 29.29 -5.96 14.83
CA PRO A 457 29.43 -6.26 13.42
C PRO A 457 30.16 -7.59 13.21
N ALA A 458 29.73 -8.37 12.23
CA ALA A 458 30.40 -9.62 11.86
C ALA A 458 31.91 -9.43 11.60
N GLY A 459 32.73 -10.36 12.11
CA GLY A 459 34.19 -10.30 12.00
C GLY A 459 34.88 -9.35 12.98
N GLN A 460 34.15 -8.71 13.89
CA GLN A 460 34.74 -7.94 14.99
C GLN A 460 34.91 -8.79 16.25
N PRO A 461 35.85 -8.42 17.16
CA PRO A 461 35.99 -9.11 18.44
C PRO A 461 34.66 -9.15 19.22
N ASN A 462 34.25 -10.36 19.61
CA ASN A 462 32.99 -10.63 20.29
C ASN A 462 33.18 -11.53 21.54
N PRO A 463 33.87 -11.03 22.58
CA PRO A 463 34.12 -11.82 23.77
C PRO A 463 32.87 -12.19 24.57
N ASP A 464 31.81 -11.38 24.46
CA ASP A 464 30.56 -11.56 25.18
C ASP A 464 29.54 -12.47 24.42
N GLY A 465 29.91 -12.95 23.24
CA GLY A 465 29.06 -13.84 22.43
C GLY A 465 27.76 -13.21 21.90
N LEU A 466 27.73 -11.87 21.77
CA LEU A 466 26.57 -11.13 21.29
C LEU A 466 26.15 -11.53 19.86
N PRO A 467 24.91 -11.27 19.42
CA PRO A 467 24.51 -11.37 18.04
C PRO A 467 25.47 -10.63 17.09
N GLU A 468 25.80 -11.27 15.97
CA GLU A 468 26.71 -10.70 14.97
C GLU A 468 25.91 -10.14 13.78
N ILE A 469 25.96 -8.82 13.59
CA ILE A 469 25.28 -8.14 12.49
C ILE A 469 26.05 -8.37 11.20
N THR A 470 25.42 -9.04 10.25
CA THR A 470 25.96 -9.29 8.92
C THR A 470 25.64 -8.15 7.96
N GLU A 471 24.50 -7.46 8.14
CA GLU A 471 24.10 -6.35 7.29
C GLU A 471 23.15 -5.39 8.03
N ILE A 472 23.35 -4.09 7.81
CA ILE A 472 22.36 -3.02 8.03
C ILE A 472 22.17 -2.29 6.71
N THR A 473 20.93 -2.29 6.21
CA THR A 473 20.51 -1.60 4.99
C THR A 473 19.36 -0.66 5.32
N GLY A 474 19.44 0.59 4.88
CA GLY A 474 18.32 1.51 4.90
C GLY A 474 17.30 1.15 3.81
N LEU A 475 16.03 1.19 4.15
CA LEU A 475 14.93 1.03 3.21
C LEU A 475 14.20 2.37 3.11
N HIS A 476 14.48 3.12 2.03
CA HIS A 476 13.83 4.38 1.76
C HIS A 476 12.35 4.16 1.43
N THR A 477 11.48 4.83 2.19
CA THR A 477 10.04 4.75 1.99
C THR A 477 9.50 6.09 1.52
N CYS A 478 8.70 6.05 0.47
CA CYS A 478 7.98 7.22 -0.06
C CYS A 478 6.68 6.79 -0.74
N TYR A 479 5.85 7.75 -1.11
CA TYR A 479 4.66 7.48 -1.92
C TYR A 479 5.06 6.91 -3.29
N SER A 480 4.31 5.91 -3.75
CA SER A 480 4.50 5.25 -5.05
C SER A 480 3.89 6.03 -6.22
N ALA A 481 3.65 7.34 -6.05
CA ALA A 481 3.19 8.19 -7.14
C ALA A 481 4.21 8.23 -8.28
N GLU A 482 3.70 8.30 -9.52
CA GLU A 482 4.56 8.39 -10.70
C GLU A 482 5.31 9.72 -10.75
N ASP A 483 6.57 9.67 -11.19
CA ASP A 483 7.34 10.86 -11.52
C ASP A 483 6.86 11.41 -12.87
N VAL A 484 6.09 12.48 -12.85
CA VAL A 484 5.50 13.10 -14.04
C VAL A 484 6.32 14.27 -14.58
N GLY A 485 7.43 14.61 -13.94
CA GLY A 485 8.34 15.68 -14.34
C GLY A 485 9.76 15.46 -13.87
N SER A 486 10.69 16.21 -14.46
CA SER A 486 12.09 16.22 -14.06
C SER A 486 12.65 17.63 -14.16
N PHE A 487 13.65 17.92 -13.35
CA PHE A 487 14.39 19.18 -13.40
C PHE A 487 15.88 18.95 -13.52
N HIS A 488 16.50 19.61 -14.50
CA HIS A 488 17.94 19.65 -14.66
C HIS A 488 18.38 21.00 -15.25
N CYS A 489 19.43 21.59 -14.70
CA CYS A 489 20.01 22.82 -15.22
C CYS A 489 21.54 22.80 -15.16
N SER A 490 22.18 23.81 -15.75
CA SER A 490 23.66 23.94 -15.81
C SER A 490 24.31 24.22 -14.45
N LYS A 491 23.57 24.57 -13.41
CA LYS A 491 24.13 24.86 -12.07
C LYS A 491 23.96 23.64 -11.15
N PRO A 492 25.07 22.98 -10.73
CA PRO A 492 24.99 21.76 -9.89
C PRO A 492 24.24 21.96 -8.58
N LEU A 493 24.34 23.16 -7.95
CA LEU A 493 23.64 23.45 -6.69
C LEU A 493 22.11 23.27 -6.80
N PHE A 494 21.48 23.72 -7.88
CA PHE A 494 20.04 23.57 -8.06
C PHE A 494 19.64 22.12 -8.32
N ASN A 495 20.46 21.37 -9.06
CA ASN A 495 20.23 19.94 -9.28
C ASN A 495 20.33 19.17 -7.95
N GLN A 496 21.37 19.47 -7.14
CA GLN A 496 21.50 18.87 -5.79
C GLN A 496 20.34 19.25 -4.86
N THR A 497 19.86 20.49 -4.94
CA THR A 497 18.69 20.93 -4.16
C THR A 497 17.43 20.18 -4.57
N TYR A 498 17.22 19.98 -5.87
CA TYR A 498 16.11 19.17 -6.39
C TYR A 498 16.15 17.74 -5.84
N GLU A 499 17.31 17.08 -5.92
CA GLU A 499 17.49 15.72 -5.39
C GLU A 499 17.27 15.63 -3.88
N LEU A 500 17.75 16.61 -3.10
CA LEU A 500 17.51 16.66 -1.66
C LEU A 500 16.05 16.81 -1.31
N ILE A 501 15.31 17.67 -2.02
CA ILE A 501 13.87 17.85 -1.82
C ILE A 501 13.13 16.58 -2.18
N TYR A 502 13.48 15.95 -3.30
CA TYR A 502 12.89 14.71 -3.77
C TYR A 502 13.03 13.57 -2.74
N LEU A 503 14.23 13.41 -2.14
CA LEU A 503 14.50 12.44 -1.08
C LEU A 503 13.76 12.73 0.24
N SER A 504 13.39 14.00 0.50
CA SER A 504 12.74 14.41 1.74
C SER A 504 11.21 14.45 1.64
N LEU A 505 10.64 14.47 0.43
CA LEU A 505 9.20 14.45 0.21
C LEU A 505 8.66 13.02 0.36
N ILE A 506 8.23 12.70 1.56
CA ILE A 506 7.65 11.41 1.91
C ILE A 506 6.10 11.48 1.94
N HIS A 507 5.55 12.69 1.95
CA HIS A 507 4.12 12.92 2.19
C HIS A 507 3.44 13.53 0.99
#